data_406b14848526a43d82e4355eb9b4ee37
#
_entry.id   406b14848526a43d82e4355eb9b4ee37
#
_cell.length_a   1.000
_cell.length_b   1.000
_cell.length_c   1.000
_cell.angle_alpha   90.00
_cell.angle_beta   90.00
_cell.angle_gamma   90.00
#
_symmetry.space_group_name_H-M   'P 1'
#
loop_
_entity.id
_entity.type
_entity.pdbx_description
1 polymer ?
#
loop_
_entity_poly.entity_id
_entity_poly.type
_entity_poly.pdbx_seq_one_letter_code
_entity_poly.pdbx_strand_id
1 'polypeptide(L)'
;MNVNDMEIVLSIMKKEGYNDIVPDPESAEIIFINTCAIRDNAEQKVWQRLNYFWFLKRQWKANVAGGRSKSLRPPKIAVLGCMAERLKEKILDSDKMVDVVCGPDAYRDLPRLLQEVDYGQKGINTLLSLEETYADITPVRISDNSVTAFVSIMRGCNNMCSFCIVPFTRGRERSRPVSSVVQEVGELWDAGVKEVMLLGQNVNSYNDTSEVEELEPGKNWQLSEGFSSRCKVKNMGLRFADLLDQLSLEYPEMRFRFTSPHPKDFPDELLYLMRDRYNICKLIHLPAQSGSTEVLERMKRGYTREAYLELVQKIRNVIPDVGLSSDFISGFCGETEDDHADTLSLVRDVGYDMAYMFAYSMREKTHAHRNYEDDVPNDVKQRRLAELINTFRETTRKIYDSQVGTTQVVLVEGPNKRAPETELFGKTDRGHRVSFTSLPVPHTSEGDGARKPVFGDFVEVKILSSSTASLSGEPIARTSLGMYCKNHASDAHVVGA
;
A
#
# COMPACT_ATOMS: atom_id res chain seq x y z
N MET A 1 -2.38 4.08 1.89
CA MET A 1 -2.43 4.99 3.06
C MET A 1 -2.58 6.46 2.67
N ASN A 2 -1.60 7.12 2.01
CA ASN A 2 -1.74 8.57 1.74
C ASN A 2 -2.98 8.94 0.90
N VAL A 3 -3.36 8.12 -0.07
CA VAL A 3 -4.59 8.31 -0.85
C VAL A 3 -5.81 8.19 0.07
N ASN A 4 -5.91 7.10 0.81
CA ASN A 4 -7.02 6.89 1.74
C ASN A 4 -7.06 7.95 2.87
N ASP A 5 -5.90 8.36 3.43
CA ASP A 5 -5.83 9.48 4.37
C ASP A 5 -6.39 10.79 3.74
N MET A 6 -6.10 11.05 2.45
CA MET A 6 -6.64 12.23 1.77
C MET A 6 -8.13 12.11 1.50
N GLU A 7 -8.64 10.93 1.15
CA GLU A 7 -10.07 10.66 0.98
C GLU A 7 -10.86 10.89 2.29
N ILE A 8 -10.27 10.54 3.44
CA ILE A 8 -10.81 10.86 4.78
C ILE A 8 -10.82 12.38 5.00
N VAL A 9 -9.72 13.07 4.70
CA VAL A 9 -9.61 14.54 4.81
C VAL A 9 -10.67 15.22 3.95
N LEU A 10 -10.85 14.78 2.71
CA LEU A 10 -11.86 15.33 1.81
C LEU A 10 -13.29 15.11 2.35
N SER A 11 -13.55 13.95 2.97
CA SER A 11 -14.85 13.70 3.62
C SER A 11 -15.11 14.67 4.78
N ILE A 12 -14.10 14.90 5.63
CA ILE A 12 -14.20 15.87 6.73
C ILE A 12 -14.45 17.28 6.19
N MET A 13 -13.68 17.70 5.19
CA MET A 13 -13.80 19.04 4.59
C MET A 13 -15.14 19.24 3.89
N LYS A 14 -15.67 18.20 3.22
CA LYS A 14 -16.99 18.27 2.57
C LYS A 14 -18.11 18.48 3.59
N LYS A 15 -18.05 17.87 4.77
CA LYS A 15 -19.02 18.11 5.85
C LYS A 15 -19.02 19.55 6.35
N GLU A 16 -17.89 20.24 6.23
CA GLU A 16 -17.72 21.66 6.59
C GLU A 16 -18.03 22.62 5.43
N GLY A 17 -18.54 22.12 4.31
CA GLY A 17 -18.98 22.94 3.17
C GLY A 17 -17.91 23.20 2.11
N TYR A 18 -16.74 22.60 2.20
CA TYR A 18 -15.72 22.65 1.14
C TYR A 18 -15.99 21.55 0.10
N ASN A 19 -16.77 21.83 -0.92
CA ASN A 19 -17.26 20.84 -1.86
C ASN A 19 -16.46 20.71 -3.14
N ASP A 20 -15.72 21.77 -3.53
CA ASP A 20 -15.09 21.85 -4.84
C ASP A 20 -13.61 21.45 -4.76
N ILE A 21 -13.23 20.49 -5.58
CA ILE A 21 -11.82 20.13 -5.82
C ILE A 21 -11.41 20.78 -7.14
N VAL A 22 -10.47 21.72 -7.08
CA VAL A 22 -9.98 22.44 -8.26
C VAL A 22 -8.70 21.80 -8.79
N PRO A 23 -8.54 21.68 -10.13
CA PRO A 23 -7.37 21.04 -10.72
C PRO A 23 -6.10 21.90 -10.61
N ASP A 24 -6.26 23.23 -10.62
CA ASP A 24 -5.14 24.18 -10.65
C ASP A 24 -4.91 24.81 -9.28
N PRO A 25 -3.70 24.71 -8.72
CA PRO A 25 -3.39 25.28 -7.41
C PRO A 25 -3.50 26.82 -7.37
N GLU A 26 -3.44 27.50 -8.53
CA GLU A 26 -3.63 28.95 -8.65
C GLU A 26 -5.04 29.39 -8.27
N SER A 27 -6.03 28.54 -8.48
CA SER A 27 -7.45 28.81 -8.16
C SER A 27 -7.87 28.29 -6.78
N ALA A 28 -7.00 27.55 -6.09
CA ALA A 28 -7.31 26.92 -4.81
C ALA A 28 -7.31 27.94 -3.66
N GLU A 29 -8.30 27.86 -2.78
CA GLU A 29 -8.31 28.57 -1.49
C GLU A 29 -7.52 27.83 -0.41
N ILE A 30 -7.48 26.50 -0.50
CA ILE A 30 -6.74 25.63 0.43
C ILE A 30 -5.95 24.62 -0.39
N ILE A 31 -4.68 24.46 -0.06
CA ILE A 31 -3.77 23.50 -0.68
C ILE A 31 -3.35 22.48 0.38
N PHE A 32 -3.80 21.24 0.24
CA PHE A 32 -3.39 20.14 1.10
C PHE A 32 -2.19 19.40 0.49
N ILE A 33 -1.15 19.18 1.29
CA ILE A 33 0.02 18.37 0.94
C ILE A 33 0.10 17.19 1.89
N ASN A 34 -0.38 16.03 1.48
CA ASN A 34 -0.24 14.82 2.29
C ASN A 34 1.15 14.22 2.11
N THR A 35 1.83 13.95 3.22
CA THR A 35 3.26 13.68 3.24
C THR A 35 3.61 12.31 3.80
N CYS A 36 4.79 11.79 3.40
CA CYS A 36 5.40 10.57 3.92
C CYS A 36 6.70 10.90 4.66
N ALA A 37 7.00 10.20 5.76
CA ALA A 37 8.23 10.35 6.53
C ALA A 37 9.24 9.21 6.29
N ILE A 38 8.91 8.23 5.46
CA ILE A 38 9.69 6.99 5.31
C ILE A 38 10.86 7.20 4.34
N ARG A 39 10.65 7.93 3.24
CA ARG A 39 11.61 8.04 2.13
C ARG A 39 12.16 9.44 2.01
N ASP A 40 13.48 9.56 1.92
CA ASP A 40 14.17 10.85 1.81
C ASP A 40 13.79 11.62 0.54
N ASN A 41 13.81 10.94 -0.59
CA ASN A 41 13.39 11.52 -1.87
C ASN A 41 11.95 12.05 -1.85
N ALA A 42 11.06 11.42 -1.06
CA ALA A 42 9.69 11.92 -0.92
C ALA A 42 9.64 13.22 -0.10
N GLU A 43 10.45 13.32 0.94
CA GLU A 43 10.58 14.53 1.75
C GLU A 43 11.17 15.70 0.94
N GLN A 44 12.24 15.46 0.17
CA GLN A 44 12.83 16.46 -0.71
C GLN A 44 11.81 17.00 -1.73
N LYS A 45 11.00 16.11 -2.32
CA LYS A 45 9.91 16.52 -3.23
C LYS A 45 8.87 17.38 -2.52
N VAL A 46 8.56 17.10 -1.26
CA VAL A 46 7.64 17.93 -0.46
C VAL A 46 8.22 19.34 -0.29
N TRP A 47 9.51 19.47 0.08
CA TRP A 47 10.17 20.76 0.21
C TRP A 47 10.22 21.55 -1.12
N GLN A 48 10.48 20.88 -2.23
CA GLN A 48 10.41 21.50 -3.56
C GLN A 48 9.00 21.99 -3.88
N ARG A 49 7.98 21.19 -3.56
CA ARG A 49 6.58 21.57 -3.78
C ARG A 49 6.14 22.73 -2.88
N LEU A 50 6.61 22.75 -1.63
CA LEU A 50 6.39 23.89 -0.72
C LEU A 50 7.03 25.19 -1.23
N ASN A 51 8.21 25.13 -1.87
CA ASN A 51 8.82 26.28 -2.53
C ASN A 51 7.92 26.84 -3.65
N TYR A 52 7.34 25.96 -4.46
CA TYR A 52 6.40 26.35 -5.51
C TYR A 52 5.15 27.02 -4.92
N PHE A 53 4.52 26.44 -3.89
CA PHE A 53 3.33 27.02 -3.28
C PHE A 53 3.62 28.31 -2.50
N TRP A 54 4.80 28.44 -1.91
CA TRP A 54 5.27 29.70 -1.33
C TRP A 54 5.33 30.82 -2.38
N PHE A 55 5.88 30.54 -3.53
CA PHE A 55 5.92 31.49 -4.65
C PHE A 55 4.51 31.84 -5.15
N LEU A 56 3.65 30.84 -5.31
CA LEU A 56 2.25 31.03 -5.71
C LEU A 56 1.48 31.92 -4.72
N LYS A 57 1.67 31.70 -3.41
CA LYS A 57 1.05 32.50 -2.35
C LYS A 57 1.51 33.96 -2.41
N ARG A 58 2.78 34.21 -2.69
CA ARG A 58 3.32 35.57 -2.85
C ARG A 58 2.78 36.28 -4.11
N GLN A 59 2.54 35.53 -5.18
CA GLN A 59 2.01 36.07 -6.44
C GLN A 59 0.48 36.10 -6.49
N TRP A 60 -0.21 35.72 -5.41
CA TRP A 60 -1.66 35.64 -5.37
C TRP A 60 -2.37 36.89 -5.93
N LYS A 61 -1.98 38.10 -5.55
CA LYS A 61 -2.58 39.34 -6.05
C LYS A 61 -2.44 39.49 -7.58
N ALA A 62 -1.29 39.12 -8.13
CA ALA A 62 -1.06 39.13 -9.57
C ALA A 62 -1.88 38.06 -10.29
N ASN A 63 -2.09 36.89 -9.66
CA ASN A 63 -2.93 35.83 -10.20
C ASN A 63 -4.41 36.23 -10.22
N VAL A 64 -4.89 36.95 -9.20
CA VAL A 64 -6.25 37.54 -9.19
C VAL A 64 -6.40 38.60 -10.28
N ALA A 65 -5.46 39.52 -10.39
CA ALA A 65 -5.48 40.57 -11.41
C ALA A 65 -5.42 39.99 -12.85
N GLY A 66 -4.71 38.89 -13.04
CA GLY A 66 -4.60 38.16 -14.31
C GLY A 66 -5.72 37.16 -14.57
N GLY A 67 -6.77 37.10 -13.76
CA GLY A 67 -7.91 36.20 -13.93
C GLY A 67 -7.62 34.70 -13.66
N ARG A 68 -6.44 34.36 -13.15
CA ARG A 68 -6.04 32.97 -12.83
C ARG A 68 -6.53 32.50 -11.47
N SER A 69 -6.94 33.40 -10.62
CA SER A 69 -7.56 33.11 -9.33
C SER A 69 -8.76 34.01 -9.10
N LYS A 70 -9.83 33.45 -8.51
CA LYS A 70 -11.01 34.20 -8.03
C LYS A 70 -10.99 34.36 -6.50
N SER A 71 -10.01 33.79 -5.82
CA SER A 71 -9.92 33.80 -4.36
C SER A 71 -9.69 35.21 -3.82
N LEU A 72 -10.49 35.61 -2.84
CA LEU A 72 -10.37 36.92 -2.17
C LEU A 72 -9.20 36.98 -1.17
N ARG A 73 -8.59 35.84 -0.86
CA ARG A 73 -7.48 35.66 0.09
C ARG A 73 -6.36 34.80 -0.52
N PRO A 74 -5.11 34.96 -0.06
CA PRO A 74 -4.05 34.06 -0.48
C PRO A 74 -4.37 32.61 -0.07
N PRO A 75 -3.94 31.59 -0.85
CA PRO A 75 -4.22 30.19 -0.52
C PRO A 75 -3.61 29.82 0.84
N LYS A 76 -4.35 29.07 1.63
CA LYS A 76 -3.85 28.43 2.85
C LYS A 76 -3.08 27.17 2.49
N ILE A 77 -1.89 27.00 3.03
CA ILE A 77 -1.04 25.81 2.77
C ILE A 77 -1.05 24.94 4.00
N ALA A 78 -1.58 23.74 3.89
CA ALA A 78 -1.66 22.76 4.96
C ALA A 78 -0.81 21.51 4.65
N VAL A 79 0.15 21.21 5.51
CA VAL A 79 0.99 20.01 5.44
C VAL A 79 0.43 18.94 6.36
N LEU A 80 0.11 17.78 5.80
CA LEU A 80 -0.58 16.68 6.46
C LEU A 80 0.29 15.43 6.53
N GLY A 81 -0.04 14.51 7.43
CA GLY A 81 0.48 13.15 7.47
C GLY A 81 1.78 12.98 8.25
N CYS A 82 2.56 11.94 7.88
CA CYS A 82 3.69 11.49 8.72
C CYS A 82 4.86 12.48 8.83
N MET A 83 5.14 13.28 7.78
CA MET A 83 6.17 14.31 7.86
C MET A 83 5.73 15.46 8.76
N ALA A 84 4.42 15.81 8.72
CA ALA A 84 3.83 16.79 9.63
C ALA A 84 4.05 16.38 11.10
N GLU A 85 3.76 15.12 11.45
CA GLU A 85 3.99 14.59 12.80
C GLU A 85 5.49 14.57 13.18
N ARG A 86 6.36 14.23 12.24
CA ARG A 86 7.80 14.11 12.51
C ARG A 86 8.48 15.45 12.72
N LEU A 87 8.18 16.44 11.90
CA LEU A 87 8.85 17.73 11.87
C LEU A 87 8.14 18.83 12.66
N LYS A 88 6.82 18.72 12.84
CA LYS A 88 6.02 19.62 13.69
C LYS A 88 6.27 21.09 13.41
N GLU A 89 6.62 21.84 14.45
CA GLU A 89 6.92 23.27 14.41
C GLU A 89 8.02 23.63 13.39
N LYS A 90 9.00 22.74 13.13
CA LYS A 90 10.06 22.98 12.13
C LYS A 90 9.50 23.30 10.73
N ILE A 91 8.29 22.80 10.40
CA ILE A 91 7.63 23.12 9.12
C ILE A 91 7.05 24.54 9.18
N LEU A 92 6.41 24.93 10.30
CA LEU A 92 5.83 26.25 10.47
C LEU A 92 6.88 27.36 10.56
N ASP A 93 8.02 27.05 11.17
CA ASP A 93 9.15 27.99 11.34
C ASP A 93 9.98 28.13 10.07
N SER A 94 9.73 27.25 9.09
CA SER A 94 10.35 27.40 7.76
C SER A 94 9.80 28.63 7.05
N ASP A 95 10.64 29.28 6.21
CA ASP A 95 10.25 30.43 5.39
C ASP A 95 9.27 30.08 4.25
N LYS A 96 8.57 28.95 4.31
CA LYS A 96 7.71 28.42 3.24
C LYS A 96 6.25 28.82 3.36
N MET A 97 5.92 29.71 4.29
CA MET A 97 4.55 30.22 4.49
C MET A 97 3.49 29.13 4.67
N VAL A 98 3.84 28.03 5.34
CA VAL A 98 2.89 27.01 5.73
C VAL A 98 2.01 27.55 6.84
N ASP A 99 0.70 27.36 6.72
CA ASP A 99 -0.31 27.88 7.65
C ASP A 99 -0.75 26.81 8.64
N VAL A 100 -0.87 25.56 8.19
CA VAL A 100 -1.37 24.45 9.02
C VAL A 100 -0.43 23.25 8.92
N VAL A 101 -0.16 22.64 10.07
CA VAL A 101 0.54 21.35 10.19
C VAL A 101 -0.33 20.38 10.96
N CYS A 102 -0.75 19.27 10.31
CA CYS A 102 -1.67 18.31 10.90
C CYS A 102 -1.15 16.88 10.79
N GLY A 103 -1.01 16.22 11.93
CA GLY A 103 -0.61 14.81 12.02
C GLY A 103 -1.70 13.85 11.53
N PRO A 104 -1.36 12.57 11.29
CA PRO A 104 -2.29 11.61 10.71
C PRO A 104 -3.48 11.23 11.60
N ASP A 105 -3.41 11.47 12.90
CA ASP A 105 -4.50 11.19 13.83
C ASP A 105 -5.31 12.44 14.22
N ALA A 106 -5.01 13.61 13.62
CA ALA A 106 -5.62 14.89 13.95
C ALA A 106 -6.47 15.48 12.81
N TYR A 107 -6.83 14.71 11.79
CA TYR A 107 -7.56 15.23 10.62
C TYR A 107 -8.94 15.80 10.96
N ARG A 108 -9.60 15.32 12.03
CA ARG A 108 -10.88 15.89 12.52
C ARG A 108 -10.75 17.34 12.96
N ASP A 109 -9.56 17.76 13.33
CA ASP A 109 -9.27 19.11 13.81
C ASP A 109 -8.94 20.12 12.69
N LEU A 110 -8.79 19.64 11.44
CA LEU A 110 -8.45 20.48 10.29
C LEU A 110 -9.36 21.70 10.10
N PRO A 111 -10.70 21.60 10.24
CA PRO A 111 -11.58 22.75 10.10
C PRO A 111 -11.25 23.87 11.12
N ARG A 112 -11.02 23.49 12.38
CA ARG A 112 -10.63 24.46 13.43
C ARG A 112 -9.27 25.10 13.12
N LEU A 113 -8.27 24.29 12.75
CA LEU A 113 -6.93 24.80 12.40
C LEU A 113 -6.97 25.78 11.22
N LEU A 114 -7.82 25.51 10.21
CA LEU A 114 -8.02 26.42 9.08
C LEU A 114 -8.73 27.71 9.47
N GLN A 115 -9.64 27.68 10.45
CA GLN A 115 -10.27 28.87 11.00
C GLN A 115 -9.28 29.74 11.78
N GLU A 116 -8.35 29.15 12.55
CA GLU A 116 -7.28 29.89 13.21
C GLU A 116 -6.43 30.71 12.23
N VAL A 117 -6.21 30.18 11.03
CA VAL A 117 -5.49 30.89 9.96
C VAL A 117 -6.27 32.13 9.51
N ASP A 118 -7.61 32.10 9.49
CA ASP A 118 -8.42 33.28 9.15
C ASP A 118 -8.29 34.41 10.17
N TYR A 119 -7.95 34.09 11.42
CA TYR A 119 -7.66 35.05 12.48
C TYR A 119 -6.16 35.44 12.54
N GLY A 120 -5.37 35.02 11.54
CA GLY A 120 -3.95 35.37 11.42
C GLY A 120 -3.01 34.53 12.28
N GLN A 121 -3.49 33.38 12.80
CA GLN A 121 -2.69 32.43 13.58
C GLN A 121 -2.23 31.28 12.69
N LYS A 122 -1.18 30.57 13.09
CA LYS A 122 -0.78 29.31 12.48
C LYS A 122 -1.41 28.15 13.23
N GLY A 123 -1.96 27.17 12.52
CA GLY A 123 -2.60 26.00 13.11
C GLY A 123 -1.66 24.80 13.20
N ILE A 124 -1.58 24.16 14.35
CA ILE A 124 -0.83 22.91 14.51
C ILE A 124 -1.57 21.93 15.40
N ASN A 125 -1.72 20.70 14.94
CA ASN A 125 -2.11 19.56 15.75
C ASN A 125 -1.41 18.29 15.23
N THR A 126 -0.50 17.75 16.03
CA THR A 126 0.28 16.55 15.73
C THR A 126 0.18 15.54 16.87
N LEU A 127 -0.90 15.56 17.64
CA LEU A 127 -1.13 14.59 18.70
C LEU A 127 -1.47 13.21 18.11
N LEU A 128 -0.79 12.19 18.63
CA LEU A 128 -1.10 10.81 18.29
C LEU A 128 -2.23 10.31 19.20
N SER A 129 -3.24 9.74 18.61
CA SER A 129 -4.35 9.10 19.33
C SER A 129 -4.03 7.65 19.69
N LEU A 130 -4.65 7.15 20.76
CA LEU A 130 -4.65 5.73 21.11
C LEU A 130 -5.86 4.98 20.53
N GLU A 131 -6.87 5.70 20.03
CA GLU A 131 -8.17 5.15 19.65
C GLU A 131 -8.59 5.51 18.20
N GLU A 132 -8.11 6.65 17.65
CA GLU A 132 -8.56 7.14 16.35
C GLU A 132 -8.26 6.17 15.20
N THR A 133 -9.30 5.70 14.55
CA THR A 133 -9.25 4.83 13.36
C THR A 133 -10.00 5.41 12.16
N TYR A 134 -10.77 6.49 12.36
CA TYR A 134 -11.71 7.08 11.38
C TYR A 134 -12.78 6.09 10.90
N ALA A 135 -13.19 5.15 11.77
CA ALA A 135 -14.12 4.09 11.45
C ALA A 135 -15.53 4.59 11.06
N ASP A 136 -15.92 5.75 11.56
CA ASP A 136 -17.20 6.42 11.32
C ASP A 136 -17.21 7.39 10.13
N ILE A 137 -16.10 7.45 9.40
CA ILE A 137 -15.96 8.33 8.23
C ILE A 137 -15.94 7.50 6.96
N THR A 138 -16.96 7.67 6.12
CA THR A 138 -16.95 7.17 4.74
C THR A 138 -16.02 8.05 3.90
N PRO A 139 -14.91 7.53 3.34
CA PRO A 139 -13.97 8.32 2.55
C PRO A 139 -14.60 8.84 1.25
N VAL A 140 -14.28 10.09 0.87
CA VAL A 140 -14.65 10.64 -0.43
C VAL A 140 -13.60 10.26 -1.46
N ARG A 141 -14.01 9.52 -2.49
CA ARG A 141 -13.10 9.03 -3.54
C ARG A 141 -12.50 10.18 -4.33
N ILE A 142 -11.16 10.17 -4.49
CA ILE A 142 -10.44 11.15 -5.32
C ILE A 142 -10.71 10.91 -6.81
N SER A 143 -10.97 9.67 -7.19
CA SER A 143 -11.29 9.28 -8.58
C SER A 143 -12.62 8.54 -8.64
N ASP A 144 -13.64 9.17 -9.17
CA ASP A 144 -15.01 8.61 -9.30
C ASP A 144 -15.05 7.39 -10.24
N ASN A 145 -14.07 7.26 -11.14
CA ASN A 145 -14.01 6.19 -12.14
C ASN A 145 -12.98 5.10 -11.79
N SER A 146 -12.57 4.94 -10.53
CA SER A 146 -11.63 3.89 -10.17
C SER A 146 -12.33 2.58 -9.84
N VAL A 147 -11.98 1.50 -10.56
CA VAL A 147 -12.45 0.14 -10.26
C VAL A 147 -11.69 -0.49 -9.10
N THR A 148 -10.66 0.20 -8.59
CA THR A 148 -9.88 -0.23 -7.44
C THR A 148 -10.02 0.76 -6.28
N ALA A 149 -10.09 0.26 -5.05
CA ALA A 149 -10.19 1.06 -3.85
C ALA A 149 -9.16 0.68 -2.80
N PHE A 150 -8.84 1.66 -1.94
CA PHE A 150 -8.00 1.46 -0.78
C PHE A 150 -8.85 1.57 0.49
N VAL A 151 -8.86 0.52 1.30
CA VAL A 151 -9.57 0.50 2.58
C VAL A 151 -8.57 0.33 3.71
N SER A 152 -8.48 1.30 4.61
CA SER A 152 -7.65 1.20 5.80
C SER A 152 -8.36 0.38 6.85
N ILE A 153 -7.79 -0.76 7.23
CA ILE A 153 -8.35 -1.65 8.26
C ILE A 153 -7.75 -1.40 9.63
N MET A 154 -6.57 -0.78 9.68
CA MET A 154 -5.85 -0.49 10.92
C MET A 154 -4.88 0.65 10.76
N ARG A 155 -4.45 1.25 11.86
CA ARG A 155 -3.48 2.33 11.95
C ARG A 155 -2.43 2.03 13.00
N GLY A 156 -1.19 2.53 12.77
CA GLY A 156 -0.07 2.33 13.70
C GLY A 156 0.57 0.94 13.60
N CYS A 157 1.63 0.72 14.35
CA CYS A 157 2.35 -0.55 14.38
C CYS A 157 3.09 -0.72 15.71
N ASN A 158 2.96 -1.88 16.34
CA ASN A 158 3.64 -2.22 17.58
C ASN A 158 5.03 -2.84 17.35
N ASN A 159 5.41 -3.12 16.10
CA ASN A 159 6.75 -3.60 15.79
C ASN A 159 7.76 -2.46 15.91
N MET A 160 8.77 -2.67 16.74
CA MET A 160 9.83 -1.70 17.01
C MET A 160 11.08 -2.01 16.18
N CYS A 161 10.92 -2.20 14.85
CA CYS A 161 12.04 -2.35 13.93
C CYS A 161 12.96 -1.13 14.08
N SER A 162 14.27 -1.34 14.18
CA SER A 162 15.22 -0.30 14.62
C SER A 162 15.29 0.91 13.68
N PHE A 163 15.03 0.72 12.40
CA PHE A 163 15.03 1.77 11.36
C PHE A 163 13.68 2.49 11.20
N CYS A 164 12.60 1.95 11.79
CA CYS A 164 11.25 2.33 11.43
C CYS A 164 10.73 3.54 12.19
N ILE A 165 10.21 4.53 11.47
CA ILE A 165 9.64 5.76 12.02
C ILE A 165 8.13 5.65 12.30
N VAL A 166 7.47 4.59 11.83
CA VAL A 166 6.01 4.42 11.90
C VAL A 166 5.46 4.51 13.33
N PRO A 167 6.03 3.85 14.35
CA PRO A 167 5.51 3.98 15.72
C PRO A 167 5.52 5.42 16.26
N PHE A 168 6.41 6.26 15.73
CA PHE A 168 6.56 7.66 16.13
C PHE A 168 5.70 8.64 15.32
N THR A 169 5.17 8.21 14.17
CA THR A 169 4.38 9.07 13.29
C THR A 169 2.94 8.63 13.12
N ARG A 170 2.62 7.37 13.45
CA ARG A 170 1.26 6.81 13.39
C ARG A 170 0.85 6.12 14.68
N GLY A 171 1.71 6.14 15.70
CA GLY A 171 1.41 5.63 17.02
C GLY A 171 1.33 4.10 17.10
N ARG A 172 0.70 3.65 18.18
CA ARG A 172 0.42 2.23 18.43
C ARG A 172 -0.65 1.70 17.49
N GLU A 173 -0.65 0.39 17.36
CA GLU A 173 -1.59 -0.35 16.53
C GLU A 173 -3.03 -0.24 17.05
N ARG A 174 -3.94 0.08 16.14
CA ARG A 174 -5.38 0.20 16.37
C ARG A 174 -6.11 -0.38 15.16
N SER A 175 -6.95 -1.39 15.39
CA SER A 175 -7.78 -2.01 14.37
C SER A 175 -9.13 -1.30 14.28
N ARG A 176 -9.66 -1.18 13.06
CA ARG A 176 -11.04 -0.76 12.86
C ARG A 176 -11.98 -1.93 13.17
N PRO A 177 -13.20 -1.68 13.66
CA PRO A 177 -14.23 -2.71 13.76
C PRO A 177 -14.48 -3.41 12.43
N VAL A 178 -14.69 -4.74 12.46
CA VAL A 178 -15.02 -5.53 11.27
C VAL A 178 -16.26 -4.97 10.59
N SER A 179 -17.32 -4.67 11.36
CA SER A 179 -18.56 -4.08 10.87
C SER A 179 -18.33 -2.80 10.05
N SER A 180 -17.45 -1.91 10.51
CA SER A 180 -17.10 -0.67 9.79
C SER A 180 -16.38 -0.94 8.47
N VAL A 181 -15.49 -1.94 8.44
CA VAL A 181 -14.76 -2.32 7.20
C VAL A 181 -15.70 -2.96 6.20
N VAL A 182 -16.57 -3.89 6.64
CA VAL A 182 -17.57 -4.56 5.79
C VAL A 182 -18.55 -3.54 5.20
N GLN A 183 -19.03 -2.59 6.00
CA GLN A 183 -19.89 -1.52 5.51
C GLN A 183 -19.21 -0.70 4.40
N GLU A 184 -17.96 -0.24 4.61
CA GLU A 184 -17.23 0.53 3.60
C GLU A 184 -17.02 -0.27 2.31
N VAL A 185 -16.72 -1.57 2.42
CA VAL A 185 -16.58 -2.46 1.25
C VAL A 185 -17.90 -2.63 0.52
N GLY A 186 -19.04 -2.72 1.25
CA GLY A 186 -20.39 -2.74 0.68
C GLY A 186 -20.72 -1.48 -0.13
N GLU A 187 -20.44 -0.31 0.43
CA GLU A 187 -20.61 0.97 -0.28
C GLU A 187 -19.73 1.04 -1.54
N LEU A 188 -18.52 0.49 -1.51
CA LEU A 188 -17.64 0.39 -2.67
C LEU A 188 -18.16 -0.59 -3.72
N TRP A 189 -18.73 -1.72 -3.30
CA TRP A 189 -19.36 -2.70 -4.18
C TRP A 189 -20.53 -2.08 -4.93
N ASP A 190 -21.41 -1.37 -4.23
CA ASP A 190 -22.56 -0.66 -4.80
C ASP A 190 -22.13 0.45 -5.77
N ALA A 191 -20.98 1.07 -5.52
CA ALA A 191 -20.35 2.04 -6.42
C ALA A 191 -19.62 1.41 -7.62
N GLY A 192 -19.65 0.07 -7.78
CA GLY A 192 -19.07 -0.64 -8.92
C GLY A 192 -17.57 -0.95 -8.81
N VAL A 193 -16.97 -0.81 -7.64
CA VAL A 193 -15.57 -1.21 -7.41
C VAL A 193 -15.41 -2.72 -7.56
N LYS A 194 -14.35 -3.16 -8.21
CA LYS A 194 -14.04 -4.55 -8.51
C LYS A 194 -12.84 -5.12 -7.74
N GLU A 195 -11.98 -4.26 -7.23
CA GLU A 195 -10.82 -4.67 -6.44
C GLU A 195 -10.65 -3.77 -5.22
N VAL A 196 -10.48 -4.36 -4.04
CA VAL A 196 -10.17 -3.66 -2.80
C VAL A 196 -8.78 -4.04 -2.31
N MET A 197 -7.94 -3.03 -2.02
CA MET A 197 -6.67 -3.18 -1.35
C MET A 197 -6.81 -2.84 0.13
N LEU A 198 -6.74 -3.85 1.00
CA LEU A 198 -6.74 -3.67 2.45
C LEU A 198 -5.39 -3.13 2.93
N LEU A 199 -5.42 -2.01 3.65
CA LEU A 199 -4.24 -1.26 4.06
C LEU A 199 -4.07 -1.25 5.57
N GLY A 200 -2.81 -1.39 6.00
CA GLY A 200 -2.35 -1.20 7.37
C GLY A 200 -0.83 -1.00 7.40
N GLN A 201 -0.27 -0.83 8.58
CA GLN A 201 1.18 -0.81 8.77
C GLN A 201 1.72 -2.22 9.11
N ASN A 202 0.83 -3.13 9.55
CA ASN A 202 1.06 -4.56 9.70
C ASN A 202 -0.31 -5.27 9.69
N VAL A 203 -0.89 -5.52 8.51
CA VAL A 203 -2.26 -6.03 8.39
C VAL A 203 -2.48 -7.37 9.07
N ASN A 204 -1.45 -8.21 9.15
CA ASN A 204 -1.54 -9.53 9.77
C ASN A 204 -1.71 -9.49 11.30
N SER A 205 -1.39 -8.36 11.94
CA SER A 205 -1.62 -8.15 13.36
C SER A 205 -3.01 -7.57 13.68
N TYR A 206 -3.84 -7.34 12.66
CA TYR A 206 -5.22 -6.88 12.84
C TYR A 206 -5.95 -7.70 13.90
N ASN A 207 -6.61 -7.00 14.81
CA ASN A 207 -7.31 -7.58 15.94
C ASN A 207 -8.46 -6.66 16.38
N ASP A 208 -9.66 -6.98 15.95
CA ASP A 208 -10.86 -6.28 16.39
C ASP A 208 -11.39 -6.88 17.70
N THR A 209 -11.45 -6.06 18.72
CA THR A 209 -11.97 -6.44 20.05
C THR A 209 -13.26 -5.68 20.39
N SER A 210 -13.90 -5.01 19.44
CA SER A 210 -15.03 -4.12 19.70
C SER A 210 -16.33 -4.85 19.99
N GLU A 211 -16.53 -6.05 19.43
CA GLU A 211 -17.81 -6.79 19.49
C GLU A 211 -17.72 -8.13 20.26
N VAL A 212 -16.59 -8.40 20.93
CA VAL A 212 -16.36 -9.73 21.52
C VAL A 212 -16.61 -9.69 23.01
N GLU A 213 -17.76 -10.21 23.45
CA GLU A 213 -18.06 -10.43 24.88
C GLU A 213 -17.29 -11.62 25.46
N GLU A 214 -17.13 -12.72 24.75
CA GLU A 214 -16.23 -13.85 25.12
C GLU A 214 -15.95 -14.70 23.87
N LEU A 215 -14.65 -14.92 23.55
CA LEU A 215 -14.26 -15.88 22.50
C LEU A 215 -14.15 -17.29 23.09
N GLU A 216 -14.52 -18.29 22.28
CA GLU A 216 -14.30 -19.69 22.61
C GLU A 216 -12.81 -19.93 22.96
N PRO A 217 -12.51 -20.61 24.07
CA PRO A 217 -11.15 -20.94 24.42
C PRO A 217 -10.59 -21.96 23.42
N GLY A 218 -9.59 -21.58 22.62
CA GLY A 218 -8.90 -22.51 21.72
C GLY A 218 -8.24 -21.92 20.48
N LYS A 219 -8.62 -20.73 20.01
CA LYS A 219 -7.90 -20.05 18.92
C LYS A 219 -6.69 -19.26 19.47
N ASN A 220 -5.59 -19.97 19.70
CA ASN A 220 -4.32 -19.34 20.07
C ASN A 220 -3.62 -18.82 18.83
N TRP A 221 -3.40 -17.50 18.76
CA TRP A 221 -2.52 -16.93 17.76
C TRP A 221 -1.08 -17.44 18.02
N GLN A 222 -0.47 -18.05 17.01
CA GLN A 222 0.89 -18.55 17.08
C GLN A 222 1.79 -17.79 16.10
N LEU A 223 3.00 -17.48 16.55
CA LEU A 223 4.07 -17.04 15.66
C LEU A 223 4.48 -18.18 14.74
N SER A 224 4.89 -17.86 13.51
CA SER A 224 5.57 -18.85 12.65
C SER A 224 6.82 -19.39 13.34
N GLU A 225 7.16 -20.64 13.07
CA GLU A 225 8.35 -21.29 13.63
C GLU A 225 9.62 -20.48 13.31
N GLY A 226 10.52 -20.34 14.28
CA GLY A 226 11.73 -19.53 14.15
C GLY A 226 11.54 -18.01 14.29
N PHE A 227 10.31 -17.53 14.57
CA PHE A 227 10.03 -16.12 14.78
C PHE A 227 9.82 -15.76 16.24
N SER A 228 10.24 -14.56 16.64
CA SER A 228 10.05 -14.03 17.99
C SER A 228 9.35 -12.68 17.99
N SER A 229 8.56 -12.39 19.01
CA SER A 229 7.92 -11.10 19.20
C SER A 229 8.24 -10.50 20.56
N ARG A 230 8.55 -9.20 20.59
CA ARG A 230 8.76 -8.44 21.82
C ARG A 230 7.45 -7.94 22.43
N CYS A 231 6.36 -7.97 21.67
CA CYS A 231 5.05 -7.54 22.11
C CYS A 231 4.21 -8.75 22.55
N LYS A 232 3.50 -8.61 23.67
CA LYS A 232 2.49 -9.62 24.06
C LYS A 232 1.34 -9.58 23.05
N VAL A 233 1.03 -10.73 22.50
CA VAL A 233 -0.12 -10.89 21.61
C VAL A 233 -1.36 -11.14 22.46
N LYS A 234 -2.43 -10.38 22.21
CA LYS A 234 -3.73 -10.63 22.84
C LYS A 234 -4.42 -11.79 22.12
N ASN A 235 -4.89 -12.79 22.86
CA ASN A 235 -5.61 -13.94 22.30
C ASN A 235 -7.13 -13.71 22.17
N MET A 236 -7.57 -12.45 22.09
CA MET A 236 -9.00 -12.09 21.98
C MET A 236 -9.21 -11.21 20.76
N GLY A 237 -10.38 -11.34 20.12
CA GLY A 237 -10.80 -10.52 18.99
C GLY A 237 -10.76 -11.23 17.65
N LEU A 238 -11.50 -10.67 16.67
CA LEU A 238 -11.49 -11.12 15.29
C LEU A 238 -10.18 -10.75 14.60
N ARG A 239 -9.60 -11.71 13.88
CA ARG A 239 -8.29 -11.59 13.26
C ARG A 239 -8.40 -11.21 11.79
N PHE A 240 -7.26 -10.95 11.17
CA PHE A 240 -7.20 -10.59 9.76
C PHE A 240 -7.77 -11.69 8.85
N ALA A 241 -7.53 -12.96 9.17
CA ALA A 241 -8.11 -14.08 8.42
C ALA A 241 -9.65 -14.11 8.53
N ASP A 242 -10.21 -13.83 9.72
CA ASP A 242 -11.67 -13.77 9.93
C ASP A 242 -12.30 -12.64 9.11
N LEU A 243 -11.71 -11.43 9.14
CA LEU A 243 -12.15 -10.30 8.32
C LEU A 243 -12.10 -10.64 6.82
N LEU A 244 -11.00 -11.21 6.36
CA LEU A 244 -10.79 -11.52 4.94
C LEU A 244 -11.72 -12.65 4.46
N ASP A 245 -12.01 -13.64 5.32
CA ASP A 245 -12.97 -14.71 5.03
C ASP A 245 -14.38 -14.12 4.87
N GLN A 246 -14.82 -13.29 5.80
CA GLN A 246 -16.12 -12.63 5.72
C GLN A 246 -16.26 -11.81 4.44
N LEU A 247 -15.28 -10.93 4.14
CA LEU A 247 -15.30 -10.11 2.94
C LEU A 247 -15.32 -10.95 1.65
N SER A 248 -14.53 -12.02 1.60
CA SER A 248 -14.43 -12.88 0.42
C SER A 248 -15.72 -13.67 0.14
N LEU A 249 -16.46 -14.04 1.18
CA LEU A 249 -17.74 -14.72 1.07
C LEU A 249 -18.88 -13.77 0.68
N GLU A 250 -18.90 -12.57 1.28
CA GLU A 250 -19.97 -11.59 1.08
C GLU A 250 -19.89 -10.93 -0.30
N TYR A 251 -18.67 -10.75 -0.83
CA TYR A 251 -18.43 -10.13 -2.14
C TYR A 251 -17.62 -11.04 -3.08
N PRO A 252 -18.21 -12.14 -3.59
CA PRO A 252 -17.47 -13.18 -4.31
C PRO A 252 -16.91 -12.73 -5.67
N GLU A 253 -17.48 -11.70 -6.30
CA GLU A 253 -16.99 -11.10 -7.54
C GLU A 253 -16.16 -9.84 -7.34
N MET A 254 -15.74 -9.55 -6.10
CA MET A 254 -14.77 -8.52 -5.76
C MET A 254 -13.42 -9.17 -5.45
N ARG A 255 -12.35 -8.61 -6.01
CA ARG A 255 -10.98 -9.07 -5.78
C ARG A 255 -10.39 -8.39 -4.55
N PHE A 256 -9.82 -9.17 -3.65
CA PHE A 256 -9.17 -8.67 -2.43
C PHE A 256 -7.67 -8.80 -2.49
N ARG A 257 -6.99 -7.71 -2.17
CA ARG A 257 -5.54 -7.63 -1.95
C ARG A 257 -5.25 -7.05 -0.59
N PHE A 258 -4.09 -7.33 -0.06
CA PHE A 258 -3.60 -6.69 1.15
C PHE A 258 -2.11 -6.38 1.04
N THR A 259 -1.63 -5.46 1.87
CA THR A 259 -0.22 -5.05 1.87
C THR A 259 0.31 -4.89 3.28
N SER A 260 1.66 -4.88 3.38
CA SER A 260 2.39 -4.62 4.62
C SER A 260 2.22 -5.67 5.73
N PRO A 261 2.08 -6.97 5.45
CA PRO A 261 2.22 -7.98 6.50
C PRO A 261 3.67 -7.99 7.01
N HIS A 262 3.85 -8.21 8.31
CA HIS A 262 5.18 -8.51 8.83
C HIS A 262 5.41 -10.04 8.77
N PRO A 263 6.57 -10.54 8.32
CA PRO A 263 6.81 -11.98 8.16
C PRO A 263 6.53 -12.81 9.43
N LYS A 264 6.81 -12.26 10.61
CA LYS A 264 6.54 -12.95 11.89
C LYS A 264 5.05 -13.19 12.18
N ASP A 265 4.17 -12.41 11.58
CA ASP A 265 2.73 -12.42 11.85
C ASP A 265 1.95 -13.10 10.70
N PHE A 266 2.47 -14.21 10.16
CA PHE A 266 1.87 -14.90 9.01
C PHE A 266 1.27 -16.26 9.43
N PRO A 267 0.00 -16.31 9.90
CA PRO A 267 -0.63 -17.53 10.38
C PRO A 267 -1.05 -18.46 9.22
N ASP A 268 -1.09 -19.76 9.52
CA ASP A 268 -1.43 -20.79 8.54
C ASP A 268 -2.86 -20.67 8.03
N GLU A 269 -3.79 -20.25 8.89
CA GLU A 269 -5.18 -20.03 8.52
C GLU A 269 -5.30 -19.02 7.37
N LEU A 270 -4.48 -17.97 7.36
CA LEU A 270 -4.46 -17.00 6.27
C LEU A 270 -3.97 -17.63 4.97
N LEU A 271 -2.96 -18.51 5.01
CA LEU A 271 -2.45 -19.21 3.83
C LEU A 271 -3.51 -20.16 3.25
N TYR A 272 -4.17 -20.95 4.10
CA TYR A 272 -5.23 -21.84 3.65
C TYR A 272 -6.42 -21.06 3.08
N LEU A 273 -6.82 -19.97 3.74
CA LEU A 273 -7.87 -19.09 3.24
C LEU A 273 -7.52 -18.53 1.85
N MET A 274 -6.30 -18.03 1.67
CA MET A 274 -5.82 -17.54 0.38
C MET A 274 -5.82 -18.62 -0.70
N ARG A 275 -5.46 -19.86 -0.35
CA ARG A 275 -5.53 -21.01 -1.28
C ARG A 275 -6.96 -21.26 -1.73
N ASP A 276 -7.91 -21.30 -0.79
CA ASP A 276 -9.25 -21.81 -0.99
C ASP A 276 -10.22 -20.76 -1.58
N ARG A 277 -9.94 -19.47 -1.42
CA ARG A 277 -10.76 -18.36 -1.93
C ARG A 277 -10.22 -17.81 -3.24
N TYR A 278 -10.94 -17.97 -4.34
CA TYR A 278 -10.52 -17.53 -5.69
C TYR A 278 -10.45 -16.01 -5.85
N ASN A 279 -11.19 -15.25 -5.05
CA ASN A 279 -11.23 -13.80 -5.08
C ASN A 279 -10.23 -13.11 -4.14
N ILE A 280 -9.44 -13.90 -3.38
CA ILE A 280 -8.28 -13.38 -2.65
C ILE A 280 -7.04 -13.57 -3.51
N CYS A 281 -6.39 -12.46 -3.88
CA CYS A 281 -5.24 -12.47 -4.76
C CYS A 281 -4.06 -13.27 -4.22
N LYS A 282 -3.44 -14.08 -5.09
CA LYS A 282 -2.27 -14.91 -4.77
C LYS A 282 -0.98 -14.08 -4.88
N LEU A 283 -0.96 -12.92 -4.23
CA LEU A 283 0.19 -12.03 -4.12
C LEU A 283 0.42 -11.68 -2.65
N ILE A 284 1.58 -12.02 -2.14
CA ILE A 284 1.98 -11.73 -0.76
C ILE A 284 3.14 -10.73 -0.78
N HIS A 285 2.95 -9.60 -0.10
CA HIS A 285 4.05 -8.68 0.17
C HIS A 285 4.74 -9.09 1.48
N LEU A 286 5.96 -9.62 1.40
CA LEU A 286 6.71 -10.17 2.52
C LEU A 286 8.06 -9.43 2.70
N PRO A 287 8.09 -8.27 3.42
CA PRO A 287 9.27 -7.43 3.52
C PRO A 287 10.41 -8.12 4.28
N ALA A 288 11.44 -8.59 3.57
CA ALA A 288 12.63 -9.19 4.17
C ALA A 288 13.51 -8.14 4.84
N GLN A 289 13.71 -7.01 4.19
CA GLN A 289 14.58 -5.88 4.52
C GLN A 289 16.07 -6.17 4.29
N SER A 290 16.59 -7.34 4.66
CA SER A 290 17.96 -7.81 4.43
C SER A 290 17.97 -9.34 4.26
N GLY A 291 18.99 -9.86 3.62
CA GLY A 291 19.29 -11.31 3.54
C GLY A 291 20.28 -11.81 4.57
N SER A 292 20.89 -10.93 5.37
CA SER A 292 21.83 -11.28 6.43
C SER A 292 21.13 -11.38 7.78
N THR A 293 21.31 -12.49 8.49
CA THR A 293 20.79 -12.69 9.86
C THR A 293 21.33 -11.63 10.82
N GLU A 294 22.60 -11.23 10.71
CA GLU A 294 23.20 -10.22 11.57
C GLU A 294 22.56 -8.83 11.35
N VAL A 295 22.30 -8.45 10.10
CA VAL A 295 21.59 -7.20 9.79
C VAL A 295 20.15 -7.27 10.28
N LEU A 296 19.45 -8.39 10.10
CA LEU A 296 18.08 -8.58 10.59
C LEU A 296 17.99 -8.46 12.12
N GLU A 297 18.99 -8.95 12.85
CA GLU A 297 19.08 -8.80 14.30
C GLU A 297 19.27 -7.33 14.69
N ARG A 298 20.22 -6.61 14.05
CA ARG A 298 20.40 -5.16 14.25
C ARG A 298 19.15 -4.37 13.88
N MET A 299 18.43 -4.79 12.83
CA MET A 299 17.12 -4.23 12.44
C MET A 299 15.98 -4.60 13.39
N LYS A 300 16.19 -5.51 14.36
CA LYS A 300 15.18 -6.03 15.30
C LYS A 300 13.99 -6.65 14.60
N ARG A 301 14.26 -7.48 13.57
CA ARG A 301 13.19 -8.11 12.78
C ARG A 301 12.57 -9.33 13.47
N GLY A 302 13.28 -9.96 14.42
CA GLY A 302 12.78 -11.09 15.20
C GLY A 302 12.77 -12.42 14.45
N TYR A 303 13.56 -12.54 13.37
CA TYR A 303 13.77 -13.77 12.61
C TYR A 303 15.14 -13.77 11.94
N THR A 304 15.64 -14.96 11.61
CA THR A 304 16.86 -15.18 10.84
C THR A 304 16.54 -15.31 9.34
N ARG A 305 17.58 -15.30 8.51
CA ARG A 305 17.48 -15.62 7.08
C ARG A 305 16.80 -16.98 6.85
N GLU A 306 17.23 -18.00 7.60
CA GLU A 306 16.75 -19.36 7.47
C GLU A 306 15.24 -19.45 7.77
N ALA A 307 14.79 -18.87 8.88
CA ALA A 307 13.36 -18.81 9.23
C ALA A 307 12.52 -18.10 8.14
N TYR A 308 13.08 -17.05 7.54
CA TYR A 308 12.42 -16.37 6.42
C TYR A 308 12.30 -17.27 5.19
N LEU A 309 13.36 -18.01 4.82
CA LEU A 309 13.34 -18.96 3.71
C LEU A 309 12.39 -20.13 3.96
N GLU A 310 12.33 -20.65 5.18
CA GLU A 310 11.37 -21.68 5.58
C GLU A 310 9.93 -21.20 5.45
N LEU A 311 9.63 -19.95 5.85
CA LEU A 311 8.32 -19.34 5.66
C LEU A 311 7.98 -19.21 4.15
N VAL A 312 8.94 -18.78 3.32
CA VAL A 312 8.74 -18.71 1.86
C VAL A 312 8.45 -20.09 1.29
N GLN A 313 9.19 -21.12 1.71
CA GLN A 313 8.96 -22.49 1.26
C GLN A 313 7.58 -23.00 1.68
N LYS A 314 7.18 -22.75 2.92
CA LYS A 314 5.84 -23.08 3.44
C LYS A 314 4.74 -22.41 2.63
N ILE A 315 4.88 -21.11 2.35
CA ILE A 315 3.94 -20.36 1.51
C ILE A 315 3.78 -21.01 0.13
N ARG A 316 4.89 -21.36 -0.51
CA ARG A 316 4.88 -22.00 -1.83
C ARG A 316 4.33 -23.43 -1.83
N ASN A 317 4.54 -24.17 -0.74
CA ASN A 317 3.95 -25.51 -0.60
C ASN A 317 2.42 -25.44 -0.49
N VAL A 318 1.87 -24.39 0.17
CA VAL A 318 0.42 -24.20 0.31
C VAL A 318 -0.20 -23.55 -0.93
N ILE A 319 0.50 -22.59 -1.54
CA ILE A 319 0.05 -21.83 -2.71
C ILE A 319 1.19 -21.85 -3.76
N PRO A 320 1.27 -22.90 -4.60
CA PRO A 320 2.40 -23.08 -5.53
C PRO A 320 2.64 -21.88 -6.47
N ASP A 321 1.56 -21.27 -6.97
CA ASP A 321 1.62 -20.15 -7.92
C ASP A 321 1.59 -18.76 -7.25
N VAL A 322 1.95 -18.69 -5.97
CA VAL A 322 1.95 -17.40 -5.27
C VAL A 322 2.99 -16.43 -5.84
N GLY A 323 2.58 -15.20 -6.08
CA GLY A 323 3.48 -14.08 -6.33
C GLY A 323 4.02 -13.55 -5.00
N LEU A 324 5.32 -13.25 -4.96
CA LEU A 324 5.95 -12.66 -3.80
C LEU A 324 6.50 -11.26 -4.13
N SER A 325 6.28 -10.32 -3.22
CA SER A 325 6.92 -9.02 -3.27
C SER A 325 7.60 -8.69 -1.95
N SER A 326 8.65 -7.86 -1.98
CA SER A 326 9.44 -7.54 -0.79
C SER A 326 9.97 -6.11 -0.80
N ASP A 327 10.35 -5.64 0.39
CA ASP A 327 11.16 -4.43 0.58
C ASP A 327 12.57 -4.81 1.00
N PHE A 328 13.57 -4.03 0.52
CA PHE A 328 14.97 -4.18 0.90
C PHE A 328 15.61 -2.83 1.20
N ILE A 329 16.49 -2.82 2.19
CA ILE A 329 17.29 -1.66 2.59
C ILE A 329 18.77 -2.02 2.41
N SER A 330 19.47 -1.27 1.56
CA SER A 330 20.92 -1.40 1.35
C SER A 330 21.69 -0.39 2.19
N GLY A 331 22.78 -0.82 2.80
CA GLY A 331 23.67 0.04 3.57
C GLY A 331 23.09 0.44 4.93
N PHE A 332 22.40 -0.46 5.61
CA PHE A 332 22.02 -0.26 7.01
C PHE A 332 23.27 -0.23 7.90
N CYS A 333 23.19 0.45 9.05
CA CYS A 333 24.29 0.60 10.01
C CYS A 333 25.05 -0.72 10.25
N GLY A 334 26.35 -0.70 10.04
CA GLY A 334 27.25 -1.85 10.21
C GLY A 334 27.10 -2.94 9.15
N GLU A 335 26.38 -2.73 8.04
CA GLU A 335 26.29 -3.70 6.95
C GLU A 335 27.65 -3.89 6.25
N THR A 336 28.13 -5.12 6.21
CA THR A 336 29.38 -5.52 5.55
C THR A 336 29.14 -5.91 4.07
N GLU A 337 30.22 -6.21 3.32
CA GLU A 337 30.10 -6.75 1.96
C GLU A 337 29.51 -8.16 1.96
N ASP A 338 29.82 -8.98 2.97
CA ASP A 338 29.25 -10.32 3.12
C ASP A 338 27.74 -10.25 3.42
N ASP A 339 27.30 -9.33 4.28
CA ASP A 339 25.88 -9.06 4.54
C ASP A 339 25.12 -8.64 3.26
N HIS A 340 25.77 -7.80 2.44
CA HIS A 340 25.21 -7.40 1.16
C HIS A 340 25.13 -8.59 0.18
N ALA A 341 26.17 -9.42 0.11
CA ALA A 341 26.17 -10.63 -0.72
C ALA A 341 25.05 -11.61 -0.30
N ASP A 342 24.79 -11.76 1.00
CA ASP A 342 23.69 -12.52 1.54
C ASP A 342 22.33 -11.97 1.07
N THR A 343 22.19 -10.65 1.02
CA THR A 343 20.96 -10.02 0.51
C THR A 343 20.76 -10.28 -0.98
N LEU A 344 21.84 -10.21 -1.78
CA LEU A 344 21.79 -10.55 -3.20
C LEU A 344 21.42 -12.02 -3.43
N SER A 345 21.99 -12.93 -2.62
CA SER A 345 21.69 -14.37 -2.72
C SER A 345 20.22 -14.64 -2.32
N LEU A 346 19.69 -13.99 -1.28
CA LEU A 346 18.29 -14.12 -0.90
C LEU A 346 17.35 -13.73 -2.05
N VAL A 347 17.65 -12.65 -2.76
CA VAL A 347 16.85 -12.21 -3.92
C VAL A 347 16.86 -13.26 -5.03
N ARG A 348 18.02 -13.92 -5.27
CA ARG A 348 18.11 -14.98 -6.26
C ARG A 348 17.36 -16.25 -5.84
N ASP A 349 17.52 -16.65 -4.57
CA ASP A 349 16.95 -17.89 -4.04
C ASP A 349 15.42 -17.82 -3.95
N VAL A 350 14.88 -16.67 -3.52
CA VAL A 350 13.45 -16.48 -3.40
C VAL A 350 12.80 -16.19 -4.76
N GLY A 351 13.36 -15.34 -5.60
CA GLY A 351 12.74 -14.90 -6.85
C GLY A 351 11.42 -14.16 -6.58
N TYR A 352 11.50 -12.83 -6.55
CA TYR A 352 10.34 -11.98 -6.28
C TYR A 352 9.72 -11.45 -7.57
N ASP A 353 8.39 -11.42 -7.61
CA ASP A 353 7.62 -10.78 -8.70
C ASP A 353 7.80 -9.26 -8.70
N MET A 354 7.90 -8.67 -7.51
CA MET A 354 8.13 -7.24 -7.32
C MET A 354 9.04 -7.01 -6.12
N ALA A 355 9.90 -5.99 -6.18
CA ALA A 355 10.68 -5.56 -5.03
C ALA A 355 10.81 -4.03 -5.00
N TYR A 356 10.80 -3.49 -3.79
CA TYR A 356 11.07 -2.09 -3.51
C TYR A 356 12.38 -1.98 -2.74
N MET A 357 13.36 -1.32 -3.32
CA MET A 357 14.72 -1.28 -2.83
C MET A 357 15.14 0.16 -2.54
N PHE A 358 15.77 0.36 -1.39
CA PHE A 358 16.12 1.69 -0.89
C PHE A 358 17.53 1.69 -0.32
N ALA A 359 18.28 2.77 -0.56
CA ALA A 359 19.45 3.08 0.25
C ALA A 359 18.97 3.51 1.65
N TYR A 360 19.64 3.03 2.67
CA TYR A 360 19.34 3.42 4.06
C TYR A 360 19.48 4.93 4.25
N SER A 361 18.54 5.50 4.92
CA SER A 361 18.55 6.89 5.37
C SER A 361 18.09 6.95 6.82
N MET A 362 18.97 7.35 7.71
CA MET A 362 18.70 7.42 9.13
C MET A 362 17.59 8.42 9.44
N ARG A 363 16.67 8.06 10.32
CA ARG A 363 15.54 8.89 10.75
C ARG A 363 15.65 9.24 12.23
N GLU A 364 15.55 10.53 12.54
CA GLU A 364 15.49 11.01 13.93
C GLU A 364 14.40 10.23 14.71
N LYS A 365 14.62 10.04 16.00
CA LYS A 365 13.74 9.34 16.95
C LYS A 365 13.72 7.82 16.84
N THR A 366 14.18 7.21 15.74
CA THR A 366 14.24 5.75 15.61
C THR A 366 15.25 5.14 16.58
N HIS A 367 15.15 3.83 16.82
CA HIS A 367 16.13 3.13 17.65
C HIS A 367 17.52 3.16 17.01
N ALA A 368 17.61 3.02 15.68
CA ALA A 368 18.87 3.09 14.97
C ALA A 368 19.56 4.44 15.19
N HIS A 369 18.82 5.55 15.05
CA HIS A 369 19.35 6.90 15.28
C HIS A 369 19.92 7.10 16.69
N ARG A 370 19.36 6.42 17.69
CA ARG A 370 19.77 6.60 19.11
C ARG A 370 20.93 5.69 19.51
N ASN A 371 21.13 4.56 18.80
CA ASN A 371 22.00 3.49 19.27
C ASN A 371 23.03 3.00 18.25
N TYR A 372 22.93 3.42 16.99
CA TYR A 372 23.84 3.01 15.92
C TYR A 372 24.42 4.24 15.24
N GLU A 373 25.64 4.09 14.71
CA GLU A 373 26.25 5.03 13.82
C GLU A 373 25.89 4.68 12.37
N ASP A 374 25.66 5.68 11.53
CA ASP A 374 25.45 5.52 10.08
C ASP A 374 26.82 5.47 9.40
N ASP A 375 27.51 4.34 9.58
CA ASP A 375 28.90 4.11 9.26
C ASP A 375 29.17 3.65 7.82
N VAL A 376 28.10 3.31 7.06
CA VAL A 376 28.24 2.91 5.65
C VAL A 376 28.30 4.16 4.77
N PRO A 377 29.39 4.40 4.01
CA PRO A 377 29.51 5.56 3.12
C PRO A 377 28.39 5.62 2.06
N ASN A 378 28.02 6.82 1.67
CA ASN A 378 26.87 7.03 0.80
C ASN A 378 27.07 6.46 -0.62
N ASP A 379 28.28 6.53 -1.14
CA ASP A 379 28.68 5.91 -2.41
C ASP A 379 28.57 4.38 -2.35
N VAL A 380 28.96 3.76 -1.22
CA VAL A 380 28.81 2.32 -1.00
C VAL A 380 27.32 1.95 -0.95
N LYS A 381 26.48 2.72 -0.25
CA LYS A 381 25.02 2.51 -0.23
C LYS A 381 24.42 2.54 -1.64
N GLN A 382 24.83 3.51 -2.47
CA GLN A 382 24.32 3.66 -3.84
C GLN A 382 24.82 2.53 -4.75
N ARG A 383 26.09 2.09 -4.63
CA ARG A 383 26.64 0.95 -5.35
C ARG A 383 25.86 -0.32 -5.02
N ARG A 384 25.72 -0.64 -3.72
CA ARG A 384 24.96 -1.81 -3.25
C ARG A 384 23.51 -1.79 -3.71
N LEU A 385 22.85 -0.63 -3.68
CA LEU A 385 21.50 -0.47 -4.19
C LEU A 385 21.44 -0.77 -5.70
N ALA A 386 22.39 -0.30 -6.49
CA ALA A 386 22.44 -0.57 -7.92
C ALA A 386 22.64 -2.07 -8.21
N GLU A 387 23.54 -2.75 -7.47
CA GLU A 387 23.77 -4.19 -7.57
C GLU A 387 22.50 -4.99 -7.20
N LEU A 388 21.79 -4.59 -6.13
CA LEU A 388 20.54 -5.21 -5.71
C LEU A 388 19.44 -5.05 -6.77
N ILE A 389 19.31 -3.86 -7.36
CA ILE A 389 18.36 -3.59 -8.45
C ILE A 389 18.64 -4.46 -9.67
N ASN A 390 19.93 -4.62 -10.04
CA ASN A 390 20.31 -5.45 -11.17
C ASN A 390 20.02 -6.92 -10.91
N THR A 391 20.40 -7.44 -9.73
CA THR A 391 20.08 -8.81 -9.32
C THR A 391 18.57 -9.09 -9.35
N PHE A 392 17.77 -8.17 -8.83
CA PHE A 392 16.31 -8.28 -8.88
C PHE A 392 15.80 -8.31 -10.33
N ARG A 393 16.31 -7.43 -11.21
CA ARG A 393 15.88 -7.41 -12.63
C ARG A 393 16.19 -8.69 -13.37
N GLU A 394 17.33 -9.31 -13.09
CA GLU A 394 17.72 -10.59 -13.67
C GLU A 394 16.80 -11.74 -13.22
N THR A 395 16.44 -11.77 -11.94
CA THR A 395 15.57 -12.82 -11.39
C THR A 395 14.12 -12.62 -11.78
N THR A 396 13.60 -11.41 -11.69
CA THR A 396 12.19 -11.13 -12.03
C THR A 396 11.90 -11.32 -13.51
N ARG A 397 12.90 -11.09 -14.40
CA ARG A 397 12.73 -11.37 -15.82
C ARG A 397 12.35 -12.82 -16.07
N LYS A 398 13.00 -13.79 -15.41
CA LYS A 398 12.69 -15.22 -15.55
C LYS A 398 11.24 -15.51 -15.12
N ILE A 399 10.75 -14.83 -14.07
CA ILE A 399 9.37 -14.99 -13.59
C ILE A 399 8.39 -14.47 -14.64
N TYR A 400 8.65 -13.30 -15.21
CA TYR A 400 7.78 -12.74 -16.24
C TYR A 400 7.85 -13.56 -17.54
N ASP A 401 9.01 -14.05 -17.92
CA ASP A 401 9.18 -14.92 -19.10
C ASP A 401 8.41 -16.23 -18.92
N SER A 402 8.33 -16.80 -17.72
CA SER A 402 7.55 -18.01 -17.43
C SER A 402 6.05 -17.83 -17.57
N GLN A 403 5.55 -16.59 -17.57
CA GLN A 403 4.13 -16.30 -17.78
C GLN A 403 3.74 -16.34 -19.27
N VAL A 404 4.70 -16.29 -20.19
CA VAL A 404 4.41 -16.35 -21.62
C VAL A 404 3.80 -17.71 -21.97
N GLY A 405 2.70 -17.68 -22.72
CA GLY A 405 1.92 -18.87 -23.06
C GLY A 405 0.83 -19.23 -22.05
N THR A 406 0.78 -18.61 -20.86
CA THR A 406 -0.32 -18.82 -19.90
C THR A 406 -1.54 -17.96 -20.24
N THR A 407 -2.70 -18.34 -19.70
CA THR A 407 -3.92 -17.51 -19.71
C THR A 407 -4.11 -16.92 -18.31
N GLN A 408 -4.31 -15.60 -18.24
CA GLN A 408 -4.44 -14.87 -17.00
C GLN A 408 -5.75 -14.08 -16.95
N VAL A 409 -6.42 -14.05 -15.80
CA VAL A 409 -7.56 -13.16 -15.59
C VAL A 409 -7.08 -11.75 -15.20
N VAL A 410 -7.44 -10.77 -15.99
CA VAL A 410 -7.00 -9.38 -15.87
C VAL A 410 -8.18 -8.48 -15.56
N LEU A 411 -8.11 -7.69 -14.50
CA LEU A 411 -9.05 -6.60 -14.26
C LEU A 411 -8.64 -5.39 -15.10
N VAL A 412 -9.54 -4.93 -15.96
CA VAL A 412 -9.29 -3.75 -16.83
C VAL A 412 -9.33 -2.47 -16.01
N GLU A 413 -8.19 -1.77 -15.96
CA GLU A 413 -8.02 -0.51 -15.21
C GLU A 413 -8.06 0.74 -16.10
N GLY A 414 -8.07 0.58 -17.42
CA GLY A 414 -8.17 1.69 -18.36
C GLY A 414 -7.42 1.50 -19.67
N PRO A 415 -7.33 2.56 -20.50
CA PRO A 415 -6.56 2.56 -21.73
C PRO A 415 -5.05 2.57 -21.45
N ASN A 416 -4.27 1.87 -22.28
CA ASN A 416 -2.82 1.91 -22.17
C ASN A 416 -2.29 3.28 -22.59
N LYS A 417 -1.57 3.96 -21.70
CA LYS A 417 -1.05 5.33 -21.93
C LYS A 417 -0.19 5.48 -23.20
N ARG A 418 0.44 4.37 -23.68
CA ARG A 418 1.27 4.38 -24.90
C ARG A 418 0.48 4.22 -26.17
N ALA A 419 -0.68 3.55 -26.10
CA ALA A 419 -1.56 3.26 -27.24
C ALA A 419 -3.04 3.30 -26.80
N PRO A 420 -3.55 4.49 -26.37
CA PRO A 420 -4.85 4.58 -25.69
C PRO A 420 -6.04 4.23 -26.59
N GLU A 421 -5.91 4.35 -27.89
CA GLU A 421 -6.97 4.04 -28.87
C GLU A 421 -7.10 2.54 -29.16
N THR A 422 -6.03 1.78 -29.00
CA THR A 422 -5.93 0.38 -29.47
C THR A 422 -5.68 -0.63 -28.37
N GLU A 423 -5.20 -0.20 -27.21
CA GLU A 423 -4.82 -1.08 -26.12
C GLU A 423 -5.46 -0.69 -24.80
N LEU A 424 -5.79 -1.72 -24.02
CA LEU A 424 -6.18 -1.62 -22.63
C LEU A 424 -5.04 -2.13 -21.72
N PHE A 425 -5.08 -1.77 -20.46
CA PHE A 425 -4.22 -2.35 -19.44
C PHE A 425 -5.01 -2.74 -18.19
N GLY A 426 -4.43 -3.68 -17.44
CA GLY A 426 -4.96 -4.09 -16.16
C GLY A 426 -3.94 -4.89 -15.36
N LYS A 427 -4.40 -5.56 -14.30
CA LYS A 427 -3.56 -6.38 -13.44
C LYS A 427 -4.09 -7.79 -13.32
N THR A 428 -3.16 -8.75 -13.29
CA THR A 428 -3.43 -10.17 -12.98
C THR A 428 -3.67 -10.37 -11.49
N ASP A 429 -4.01 -11.57 -11.09
CA ASP A 429 -4.10 -12.01 -9.70
C ASP A 429 -2.78 -11.80 -8.95
N ARG A 430 -1.64 -12.14 -9.53
CA ARG A 430 -0.29 -11.91 -8.99
C ARG A 430 0.17 -10.44 -9.05
N GLY A 431 -0.68 -9.52 -9.50
CA GLY A 431 -0.37 -8.09 -9.58
C GLY A 431 0.48 -7.68 -10.78
N HIS A 432 0.78 -8.60 -11.71
CA HIS A 432 1.50 -8.26 -12.94
C HIS A 432 0.65 -7.34 -13.82
N ARG A 433 1.26 -6.27 -14.29
CA ARG A 433 0.62 -5.37 -15.26
C ARG A 433 0.60 -6.05 -16.63
N VAL A 434 -0.57 -6.10 -17.23
CA VAL A 434 -0.80 -6.64 -18.58
C VAL A 434 -1.35 -5.55 -19.48
N SER A 435 -0.79 -5.39 -20.68
CA SER A 435 -1.40 -4.64 -21.78
C SER A 435 -1.91 -5.61 -22.84
N PHE A 436 -3.05 -5.30 -23.43
CA PHE A 436 -3.66 -6.15 -24.46
C PHE A 436 -4.53 -5.32 -25.41
N THR A 437 -4.78 -5.85 -26.61
CA THR A 437 -5.54 -5.17 -27.66
C THR A 437 -7.02 -5.00 -27.26
N SER A 438 -7.61 -3.84 -27.60
CA SER A 438 -9.02 -3.53 -27.37
C SER A 438 -9.90 -4.11 -28.49
N LEU A 439 -9.90 -5.45 -28.64
CA LEU A 439 -10.72 -6.19 -29.61
C LEU A 439 -12.04 -6.66 -28.99
N PRO A 440 -13.13 -6.77 -29.77
CA PRO A 440 -14.35 -7.39 -29.29
C PRO A 440 -14.13 -8.85 -28.98
N VAL A 441 -14.53 -9.28 -27.78
CA VAL A 441 -14.44 -10.66 -27.31
C VAL A 441 -15.78 -11.11 -26.71
N PRO A 442 -16.11 -12.42 -26.81
CA PRO A 442 -17.32 -12.98 -26.20
C PRO A 442 -17.23 -12.88 -24.67
N HIS A 443 -18.35 -13.13 -24.02
CA HIS A 443 -18.39 -13.45 -22.59
C HIS A 443 -18.36 -14.97 -22.40
N THR A 444 -17.75 -15.45 -21.31
CA THR A 444 -17.71 -16.89 -21.01
C THR A 444 -19.08 -17.48 -20.66
N SER A 445 -20.08 -16.65 -20.27
CA SER A 445 -21.48 -17.09 -20.14
C SER A 445 -22.18 -17.08 -21.48
N GLU A 446 -23.03 -18.09 -21.73
CA GLU A 446 -23.85 -18.15 -22.91
C GLU A 446 -24.84 -16.98 -23.00
N GLY A 447 -24.98 -16.38 -24.18
CA GLY A 447 -25.99 -15.35 -24.47
C GLY A 447 -25.50 -13.91 -24.49
N ASP A 448 -24.30 -13.60 -24.01
CA ASP A 448 -23.76 -12.25 -24.11
C ASP A 448 -22.83 -12.12 -25.33
N GLY A 449 -23.22 -11.26 -26.27
CA GLY A 449 -22.50 -11.08 -27.53
C GLY A 449 -21.08 -10.54 -27.36
N ALA A 450 -20.28 -10.65 -28.45
CA ALA A 450 -18.93 -10.07 -28.46
C ALA A 450 -18.98 -8.53 -28.41
N ARG A 451 -18.28 -7.94 -27.44
CA ARG A 451 -18.04 -6.51 -27.32
C ARG A 451 -16.61 -6.21 -26.88
N LYS A 452 -16.15 -5.01 -27.11
CA LYS A 452 -14.87 -4.54 -26.56
C LYS A 452 -14.93 -4.56 -25.04
N PRO A 453 -13.87 -5.05 -24.36
CA PRO A 453 -13.75 -4.92 -22.92
C PRO A 453 -13.75 -3.43 -22.51
N VAL A 454 -14.38 -3.15 -21.40
CA VAL A 454 -14.45 -1.82 -20.80
C VAL A 454 -13.82 -1.83 -19.41
N PHE A 455 -13.65 -0.66 -18.88
CA PHE A 455 -13.19 -0.42 -17.53
C PHE A 455 -14.03 -1.21 -16.50
N GLY A 456 -13.37 -1.98 -15.65
CA GLY A 456 -14.02 -2.83 -14.64
C GLY A 456 -14.37 -4.25 -15.10
N ASP A 457 -14.21 -4.58 -16.39
CA ASP A 457 -14.35 -5.96 -16.84
C ASP A 457 -13.19 -6.83 -16.34
N PHE A 458 -13.48 -8.08 -16.02
CA PHE A 458 -12.48 -9.13 -15.95
C PHE A 458 -12.35 -9.79 -17.33
N VAL A 459 -11.13 -9.92 -17.81
CA VAL A 459 -10.83 -10.45 -19.15
C VAL A 459 -9.79 -11.55 -19.03
N GLU A 460 -10.07 -12.69 -19.68
CA GLU A 460 -9.09 -13.74 -19.92
C GLU A 460 -8.15 -13.29 -21.04
N VAL A 461 -6.85 -13.19 -20.73
CA VAL A 461 -5.83 -12.73 -21.66
C VAL A 461 -4.76 -13.80 -21.82
N LYS A 462 -4.50 -14.20 -23.07
CA LYS A 462 -3.37 -15.06 -23.44
C LYS A 462 -2.11 -14.23 -23.45
N ILE A 463 -1.13 -14.55 -22.62
CA ILE A 463 0.13 -13.84 -22.55
C ILE A 463 1.04 -14.24 -23.70
N LEU A 464 1.46 -13.28 -24.51
CA LEU A 464 2.27 -13.49 -25.72
C LEU A 464 3.72 -13.06 -25.53
N SER A 465 3.96 -12.04 -24.70
CA SER A 465 5.32 -11.54 -24.45
C SER A 465 5.45 -10.93 -23.08
N SER A 466 6.69 -10.79 -22.62
CA SER A 466 7.06 -10.27 -21.34
C SER A 466 8.13 -9.17 -21.44
N SER A 467 8.19 -8.35 -20.43
CA SER A 467 9.32 -7.45 -20.11
C SER A 467 9.68 -7.63 -18.63
N THR A 468 10.64 -6.87 -18.13
CA THR A 468 11.00 -6.92 -16.70
C THR A 468 9.95 -6.29 -15.77
N ALA A 469 8.87 -5.72 -16.29
CA ALA A 469 7.90 -4.97 -15.50
C ALA A 469 6.45 -5.09 -16.00
N SER A 470 6.21 -5.76 -17.11
CA SER A 470 4.87 -5.91 -17.70
C SER A 470 4.80 -7.10 -18.65
N LEU A 471 3.58 -7.58 -18.83
CA LEU A 471 3.21 -8.60 -19.78
C LEU A 471 2.41 -7.95 -20.92
N SER A 472 2.40 -8.58 -22.08
CA SER A 472 1.54 -8.21 -23.19
C SER A 472 0.83 -9.46 -23.74
N GLY A 473 -0.42 -9.29 -24.17
CA GLY A 473 -1.22 -10.43 -24.62
C GLY A 473 -2.39 -10.06 -25.52
N GLU A 474 -3.21 -11.07 -25.80
CA GLU A 474 -4.45 -10.95 -26.55
C GLU A 474 -5.65 -11.33 -25.68
N PRO A 475 -6.76 -10.59 -25.74
CA PRO A 475 -7.96 -10.92 -24.99
C PRO A 475 -8.66 -12.12 -25.64
N ILE A 476 -9.11 -13.08 -24.82
CA ILE A 476 -9.83 -14.27 -25.26
C ILE A 476 -11.33 -14.09 -25.04
N ALA A 477 -11.71 -13.76 -23.80
CA ALA A 477 -13.11 -13.63 -23.41
C ALA A 477 -13.23 -12.67 -22.21
N ARG A 478 -14.39 -12.05 -22.06
CA ARG A 478 -14.81 -11.43 -20.80
C ARG A 478 -15.32 -12.53 -19.86
N THR A 479 -15.08 -12.39 -18.58
CA THR A 479 -15.42 -13.42 -17.61
C THR A 479 -15.81 -12.79 -16.25
N SER A 480 -16.20 -13.62 -15.29
CA SER A 480 -16.25 -13.27 -13.88
C SER A 480 -15.22 -14.09 -13.10
N LEU A 481 -14.89 -13.68 -11.86
CA LEU A 481 -13.92 -14.41 -11.05
C LEU A 481 -14.37 -15.85 -10.78
N GLY A 482 -15.65 -16.03 -10.43
CA GLY A 482 -16.22 -17.36 -10.18
C GLY A 482 -16.27 -18.25 -11.43
N MET A 483 -16.55 -17.71 -12.61
CA MET A 483 -16.55 -18.45 -13.86
C MET A 483 -15.13 -18.85 -14.27
N TYR A 484 -14.18 -17.92 -14.19
CA TYR A 484 -12.78 -18.20 -14.46
C TYR A 484 -12.26 -19.35 -13.59
N CYS A 485 -12.54 -19.29 -12.28
CA CYS A 485 -12.16 -20.35 -11.34
C CYS A 485 -12.76 -21.71 -11.74
N LYS A 486 -14.07 -21.76 -12.07
CA LYS A 486 -14.74 -23.01 -12.50
C LYS A 486 -14.15 -23.61 -13.77
N ASN A 487 -13.85 -22.76 -14.75
CA ASN A 487 -13.35 -23.20 -16.06
C ASN A 487 -11.89 -23.71 -15.99
N HIS A 488 -11.10 -23.24 -15.01
CA HIS A 488 -9.69 -23.60 -14.86
C HIS A 488 -9.40 -24.46 -13.61
N ALA A 489 -10.45 -24.94 -12.91
CA ALA A 489 -10.29 -25.78 -11.71
C ALA A 489 -9.60 -27.13 -12.01
N SER A 490 -9.70 -27.65 -13.25
CA SER A 490 -9.02 -28.87 -13.68
C SER A 490 -7.51 -28.72 -13.86
N ASP A 491 -7.03 -27.51 -14.15
CA ASP A 491 -5.60 -27.27 -14.41
C ASP A 491 -4.80 -27.15 -13.10
N ALA A 492 -5.47 -26.82 -11.98
CA ALA A 492 -4.86 -26.70 -10.66
C ALA A 492 -4.49 -28.07 -10.01
N HIS A 493 -5.09 -29.17 -10.46
CA HIS A 493 -4.84 -30.51 -9.92
C HIS A 493 -3.74 -31.30 -10.65
N VAL A 494 -3.24 -30.83 -11.81
CA VAL A 494 -2.26 -31.55 -12.63
C VAL A 494 -0.79 -31.27 -12.26
N VAL A 495 -0.51 -30.29 -11.42
CA VAL A 495 0.87 -29.89 -11.03
C VAL A 495 1.36 -30.58 -9.74
N GLY A 496 0.58 -31.51 -9.18
CA GLY A 496 0.88 -32.21 -7.93
C GLY A 496 0.88 -33.74 -8.02
N ALA A 497 1.43 -34.33 -9.09
CA ALA A 497 1.67 -35.78 -9.20
C ALA A 497 3.16 -36.08 -9.44
#